data_33bcdf0bd3ab20219f296ed0f7bcb998
#
_entry.id   33bcdf0bd3ab20219f296ed0f7bcb998
#
_cell.length_a   1.000
_cell.length_b   1.000
_cell.length_c   1.000
_cell.angle_alpha   90.00
_cell.angle_beta   90.00
_cell.angle_gamma   90.00
#
_symmetry.space_group_name_H-M   'P 1'
#
loop_
_entity.id
_entity.type
_entity.pdbx_description
1 polymer ?
#
loop_
_entity_poly.entity_id
_entity_poly.type
_entity_poly.pdbx_seq_one_letter_code
_entity_poly.pdbx_strand_id
1 'polypeptide(L)'
;MIPREILKKIRQIEIRTNRVVTETLAGQYHSVFKGQGMNFDEVREYQPGDDVRAIDWNVTARMNHPFIKKFVEERELTLMLVVDVSGSGLFGSRAQSKRELAAEIASVLAFSAIRNNDKVGVLLFTDEVEKFIPPRKGRSHVLRVIREVLFFEPKRRGTDLVQALEFMGRVLPHRAIAVVISDFITPTQRASGILPEGQTQISSAGRMPAARSQNSLPPELQTALRIANRKHDVVAVQITDRYELELPVLGRLILEDAETGEIVEINTAHATSRDAFALRQEKQRSDLARQFRSSGVDTIQLRTDEPYSAALGKFFENREKRRLRG
;
A
#
# COMPACT_ATOMS: atom_id res chain seq x y z
N MET A 1 -8.79 -28.95 -2.96
CA MET A 1 -8.37 -29.19 -1.55
C MET A 1 -7.15 -28.29 -1.29
N ILE A 2 -7.12 -27.52 -0.21
CA ILE A 2 -5.97 -26.64 0.07
C ILE A 2 -4.82 -27.49 0.64
N PRO A 3 -3.59 -27.43 0.10
CA PRO A 3 -2.45 -28.14 0.65
C PRO A 3 -2.22 -27.83 2.14
N ARG A 4 -1.82 -28.85 2.91
CA ARG A 4 -1.60 -28.70 4.37
C ARG A 4 -0.52 -27.67 4.69
N GLU A 5 0.49 -27.53 3.83
CA GLU A 5 1.57 -26.55 3.97
C GLU A 5 1.06 -25.11 3.89
N ILE A 6 0.13 -24.83 2.98
CA ILE A 6 -0.52 -23.53 2.85
C ILE A 6 -1.27 -23.16 4.13
N LEU A 7 -2.05 -24.10 4.66
CA LEU A 7 -2.79 -23.89 5.91
C LEU A 7 -1.84 -23.67 7.10
N LYS A 8 -0.70 -24.39 7.14
CA LYS A 8 0.32 -24.21 8.18
C LYS A 8 0.94 -22.81 8.11
N LYS A 9 1.30 -22.34 6.90
CA LYS A 9 1.89 -20.99 6.70
C LYS A 9 0.92 -19.88 7.06
N ILE A 10 -0.34 -19.97 6.63
CA ILE A 10 -1.39 -19.02 7.00
C ILE A 10 -1.57 -18.97 8.52
N ARG A 11 -1.60 -20.14 9.19
CA ARG A 11 -1.75 -20.20 10.65
C ARG A 11 -0.54 -19.63 11.39
N GLN A 12 0.67 -19.84 10.90
CA GLN A 12 1.87 -19.21 11.46
C GLN A 12 1.82 -17.69 11.36
N ILE A 13 1.41 -17.17 10.19
CA ILE A 13 1.22 -15.74 9.99
C ILE A 13 0.13 -15.22 10.92
N GLU A 14 -1.00 -15.89 11.03
CA GLU A 14 -2.09 -15.50 11.93
C GLU A 14 -1.63 -15.39 13.39
N ILE A 15 -0.88 -16.40 13.88
CA ILE A 15 -0.38 -16.40 15.27
C ILE A 15 0.61 -15.25 15.50
N ARG A 16 1.58 -15.08 14.59
CA ARG A 16 2.57 -13.99 14.67
C ARG A 16 1.91 -12.63 14.62
N THR A 17 0.99 -12.46 13.69
CA THR A 17 0.25 -11.21 13.46
C THR A 17 -0.64 -10.85 14.65
N ASN A 18 -1.38 -11.80 15.20
CA ASN A 18 -2.24 -11.55 16.36
C ASN A 18 -1.43 -11.05 17.58
N ARG A 19 -0.21 -11.53 17.75
CA ARG A 19 0.69 -11.05 18.80
C ARG A 19 1.05 -9.57 18.57
N VAL A 20 1.50 -9.22 17.37
CA VAL A 20 1.84 -7.83 16.99
C VAL A 20 0.63 -6.91 17.13
N VAL A 21 -0.54 -7.33 16.67
CA VAL A 21 -1.77 -6.55 16.78
C VAL A 21 -2.15 -6.33 18.25
N THR A 22 -1.95 -7.33 19.12
CA THR A 22 -2.29 -7.22 20.53
C THR A 22 -1.29 -6.36 21.30
N GLU A 23 0.01 -6.52 21.04
CA GLU A 23 1.08 -5.86 21.80
C GLU A 23 1.34 -4.42 21.32
N THR A 24 1.23 -4.17 20.01
CA THR A 24 1.71 -2.90 19.42
C THR A 24 0.59 -2.03 18.84
N LEU A 25 -0.47 -2.63 18.30
CA LEU A 25 -1.47 -1.91 17.49
C LEU A 25 -2.87 -1.86 18.13
N ALA A 26 -3.08 -2.51 19.29
CA ALA A 26 -4.38 -2.51 19.98
C ALA A 26 -4.74 -1.08 20.42
N GLY A 27 -5.63 -0.43 19.70
CA GLY A 27 -6.06 0.95 19.95
C GLY A 27 -5.49 1.97 18.94
N GLN A 28 -4.27 1.82 18.47
CA GLN A 28 -3.66 2.76 17.53
C GLN A 28 -4.34 2.76 16.16
N TYR A 29 -4.74 1.58 15.65
CA TYR A 29 -5.45 1.47 14.37
C TYR A 29 -6.73 2.30 14.37
N HIS A 30 -7.58 2.16 15.40
CA HIS A 30 -8.86 2.86 15.49
C HIS A 30 -8.68 4.36 15.68
N SER A 31 -7.72 4.80 16.49
CA SER A 31 -7.45 6.23 16.71
C SER A 31 -6.96 6.93 15.45
N VAL A 32 -6.17 6.22 14.65
CA VAL A 32 -5.50 6.75 13.45
C VAL A 32 -6.42 6.80 12.23
N PHE A 33 -7.28 5.80 12.05
CA PHE A 33 -8.17 5.66 10.89
C PHE A 33 -9.63 6.05 11.17
N LYS A 34 -9.92 6.57 12.36
CA LYS A 34 -11.26 7.00 12.72
C LYS A 34 -11.83 7.96 11.66
N GLY A 35 -12.89 7.54 11.01
CA GLY A 35 -13.54 8.32 9.94
C GLY A 35 -14.09 9.65 10.49
N GLN A 36 -13.90 10.73 9.74
CA GLN A 36 -14.60 12.01 9.95
C GLN A 36 -15.96 12.03 9.24
N GLY A 37 -16.54 10.88 8.95
CA GLY A 37 -17.83 10.76 8.28
C GLY A 37 -18.97 10.74 9.28
N MET A 38 -19.74 11.80 9.35
CA MET A 38 -21.09 11.75 9.92
C MET A 38 -22.03 11.33 8.80
N ASN A 39 -22.52 10.09 8.84
CA ASN A 39 -23.59 9.67 7.96
C ASN A 39 -24.93 10.09 8.55
N PHE A 40 -25.82 10.57 7.67
CA PHE A 40 -27.21 10.78 7.99
C PHE A 40 -27.84 9.42 8.41
N ASP A 41 -28.36 9.36 9.63
CA ASP A 41 -28.99 8.16 10.18
C ASP A 41 -30.51 8.23 10.03
N GLU A 42 -31.08 9.21 10.71
CA GLU A 42 -32.55 9.38 10.74
C GLU A 42 -32.94 10.84 10.99
N VAL A 43 -34.19 11.15 10.70
CA VAL A 43 -34.86 12.38 11.11
C VAL A 43 -35.76 12.06 12.27
N ARG A 44 -35.60 12.73 13.41
CA ARG A 44 -36.51 12.63 14.54
C ARG A 44 -37.09 14.00 14.92
N GLU A 45 -38.17 13.99 15.64
CA GLU A 45 -38.74 15.24 16.17
C GLU A 45 -37.72 15.93 17.11
N TYR A 46 -37.72 17.25 17.03
CA TYR A 46 -36.92 18.10 17.91
C TYR A 46 -37.38 17.97 19.35
N GLN A 47 -36.49 17.83 20.28
CA GLN A 47 -36.74 17.85 21.71
C GLN A 47 -36.05 19.04 22.36
N PRO A 48 -36.68 19.68 23.38
CA PRO A 48 -36.02 20.76 24.11
C PRO A 48 -34.64 20.33 24.65
N GLY A 49 -33.57 21.06 24.22
CA GLY A 49 -32.18 20.72 24.53
C GLY A 49 -31.38 20.23 23.34
N ASP A 50 -31.97 19.95 22.20
CA ASP A 50 -31.26 19.64 20.96
C ASP A 50 -30.63 20.90 20.34
N ASP A 51 -29.55 20.70 19.59
CA ASP A 51 -28.90 21.81 18.87
C ASP A 51 -29.79 22.28 17.71
N VAL A 52 -30.21 23.53 17.78
CA VAL A 52 -31.06 24.19 16.76
C VAL A 52 -30.41 24.19 15.37
N ARG A 53 -29.07 24.09 15.28
CA ARG A 53 -28.32 24.01 14.01
C ARG A 53 -28.52 22.66 13.29
N ALA A 54 -28.97 21.63 14.01
CA ALA A 54 -29.26 20.32 13.46
C ALA A 54 -30.67 20.21 12.84
N ILE A 55 -31.48 21.28 12.91
CA ILE A 55 -32.86 21.27 12.36
C ILE A 55 -32.81 21.11 10.83
N ASP A 56 -33.56 20.12 10.33
CA ASP A 56 -33.84 19.96 8.91
C ASP A 56 -35.06 20.84 8.51
N TRP A 57 -34.80 22.01 8.01
CA TRP A 57 -35.81 22.95 7.60
C TRP A 57 -36.71 22.44 6.46
N ASN A 58 -36.19 21.54 5.60
CA ASN A 58 -36.95 20.96 4.50
C ASN A 58 -38.03 19.97 5.01
N VAL A 59 -37.66 19.12 5.96
CA VAL A 59 -38.58 18.16 6.57
C VAL A 59 -39.56 18.90 7.50
N THR A 60 -39.03 19.83 8.30
CA THR A 60 -39.87 20.69 9.19
C THR A 60 -40.95 21.43 8.42
N ALA A 61 -40.64 21.99 7.26
CA ALA A 61 -41.64 22.68 6.42
C ALA A 61 -42.72 21.76 5.85
N ARG A 62 -42.43 20.47 5.68
CA ARG A 62 -43.44 19.50 5.17
C ARG A 62 -44.30 18.89 6.27
N MET A 63 -43.73 18.75 7.45
CA MET A 63 -44.37 18.03 8.55
C MET A 63 -45.01 18.95 9.59
N ASN A 64 -44.81 20.27 9.48
CA ASN A 64 -45.33 21.31 10.39
C ASN A 64 -44.83 21.20 11.86
N HIS A 65 -43.82 20.39 12.11
CA HIS A 65 -43.17 20.22 13.39
C HIS A 65 -41.65 20.26 13.18
N PRO A 66 -40.85 20.79 14.11
CA PRO A 66 -39.41 20.84 13.96
C PRO A 66 -38.78 19.43 14.02
N PHE A 67 -38.02 19.08 13.01
CA PHE A 67 -37.27 17.83 12.92
C PHE A 67 -35.76 18.11 12.91
N ILE A 68 -34.98 17.28 13.57
CA ILE A 68 -33.52 17.33 13.55
C ILE A 68 -32.93 16.15 12.75
N LYS A 69 -31.83 16.44 12.06
CA LYS A 69 -30.98 15.42 11.46
C LYS A 69 -30.13 14.80 12.54
N LYS A 70 -30.33 13.52 12.79
CA LYS A 70 -29.42 12.73 13.60
C LYS A 70 -28.33 12.15 12.70
N PHE A 71 -27.10 12.48 13.00
CA PHE A 71 -25.95 11.90 12.35
C PHE A 71 -25.34 10.87 13.27
N VAL A 72 -25.12 9.68 12.76
CA VAL A 72 -24.34 8.65 13.45
C VAL A 72 -22.94 8.64 12.88
N GLU A 73 -21.96 8.68 13.75
CA GLU A 73 -20.57 8.49 13.35
C GLU A 73 -20.46 7.11 12.68
N GLU A 74 -20.04 7.08 11.40
CA GLU A 74 -19.86 5.81 10.68
C GLU A 74 -18.75 5.02 11.36
N ARG A 75 -19.15 4.07 12.20
CA ARG A 75 -18.21 3.26 12.98
C ARG A 75 -17.54 2.16 12.17
N GLU A 76 -18.03 1.91 10.95
CA GLU A 76 -17.53 0.84 10.10
C GLU A 76 -16.63 1.40 9.01
N LEU A 77 -15.34 1.19 9.15
CA LEU A 77 -14.39 1.52 8.10
C LEU A 77 -14.29 0.39 7.07
N THR A 78 -13.86 0.76 5.87
CA THR A 78 -13.49 -0.20 4.83
C THR A 78 -12.00 -0.11 4.61
N LEU A 79 -11.29 -1.23 4.85
CA LEU A 79 -9.89 -1.39 4.51
C LEU A 79 -9.80 -2.09 3.14
N MET A 80 -9.19 -1.41 2.16
CA MET A 80 -8.87 -1.98 0.86
C MET A 80 -7.36 -2.17 0.75
N LEU A 81 -6.92 -3.41 0.67
CA LEU A 81 -5.54 -3.78 0.41
C LEU A 81 -5.33 -3.82 -1.11
N VAL A 82 -4.44 -3.00 -1.63
CA VAL A 82 -4.05 -2.96 -3.05
C VAL A 82 -2.63 -3.50 -3.13
N VAL A 83 -2.49 -4.76 -3.56
CA VAL A 83 -1.23 -5.48 -3.43
C VAL A 83 -0.66 -5.80 -4.81
N ASP A 84 0.57 -5.36 -5.01
CA ASP A 84 1.38 -5.69 -6.16
C ASP A 84 1.81 -7.17 -6.07
N VAL A 85 1.44 -7.94 -7.10
CA VAL A 85 1.79 -9.36 -7.24
C VAL A 85 2.69 -9.61 -8.45
N SER A 86 3.34 -8.57 -8.97
CA SER A 86 4.30 -8.66 -10.08
C SER A 86 5.49 -9.55 -9.78
N GLY A 87 6.30 -9.82 -10.80
CA GLY A 87 7.47 -10.70 -10.70
C GLY A 87 8.48 -10.27 -9.63
N SER A 88 8.62 -8.96 -9.40
CA SER A 88 9.54 -8.41 -8.40
C SER A 88 9.21 -8.82 -6.96
N GLY A 89 7.95 -9.14 -6.67
CA GLY A 89 7.51 -9.59 -5.34
C GLY A 89 8.12 -10.92 -4.90
N LEU A 90 8.58 -11.76 -5.83
CA LEU A 90 9.20 -13.05 -5.53
C LEU A 90 10.66 -12.90 -5.06
N PHE A 91 11.27 -11.74 -5.28
CA PHE A 91 12.64 -11.49 -4.86
C PHE A 91 12.76 -11.39 -3.33
N GLY A 92 13.84 -11.99 -2.81
CA GLY A 92 14.18 -11.90 -1.40
C GLY A 92 15.59 -12.43 -1.17
N SER A 93 16.46 -11.60 -0.55
CA SER A 93 17.86 -11.91 -0.30
C SER A 93 18.11 -12.76 0.97
N ARG A 94 17.07 -12.98 1.78
CA ARG A 94 17.11 -13.74 3.04
C ARG A 94 15.94 -14.73 3.14
N ALA A 95 15.58 -15.08 4.37
CA ALA A 95 14.53 -16.06 4.68
C ALA A 95 13.11 -15.65 4.24
N GLN A 96 12.89 -14.38 3.87
CA GLN A 96 11.58 -13.85 3.53
C GLN A 96 11.63 -13.08 2.21
N SER A 97 10.70 -13.37 1.30
CA SER A 97 10.50 -12.61 0.07
C SER A 97 9.69 -11.34 0.32
N LYS A 98 9.75 -10.36 -0.62
CA LYS A 98 8.90 -9.16 -0.56
C LYS A 98 7.41 -9.53 -0.50
N ARG A 99 7.00 -10.57 -1.22
CA ARG A 99 5.62 -11.06 -1.22
C ARG A 99 5.18 -11.63 0.13
N GLU A 100 6.07 -12.35 0.82
CA GLU A 100 5.79 -12.85 2.16
C GLU A 100 5.66 -11.70 3.17
N LEU A 101 6.53 -10.70 3.08
CA LEU A 101 6.41 -9.50 3.90
C LEU A 101 5.12 -8.73 3.59
N ALA A 102 4.76 -8.56 2.30
CA ALA A 102 3.50 -7.95 1.89
C ALA A 102 2.29 -8.65 2.52
N ALA A 103 2.29 -10.00 2.50
CA ALA A 103 1.23 -10.79 3.10
C ALA A 103 1.20 -10.70 4.64
N GLU A 104 2.34 -10.61 5.31
CA GLU A 104 2.39 -10.37 6.76
C GLU A 104 1.78 -9.00 7.11
N ILE A 105 2.16 -7.94 6.38
CA ILE A 105 1.61 -6.59 6.59
C ILE A 105 0.11 -6.55 6.30
N ALA A 106 -0.32 -7.12 5.16
CA ALA A 106 -1.73 -7.24 4.82
C ALA A 106 -2.51 -7.96 5.93
N SER A 107 -1.91 -9.01 6.51
CA SER A 107 -2.51 -9.77 7.61
C SER A 107 -2.65 -8.92 8.89
N VAL A 108 -1.59 -8.18 9.26
CA VAL A 108 -1.61 -7.30 10.45
C VAL A 108 -2.73 -6.28 10.33
N LEU A 109 -2.82 -5.60 9.19
CA LEU A 109 -3.83 -4.58 8.95
C LEU A 109 -5.24 -5.18 8.88
N ALA A 110 -5.40 -6.32 8.20
CA ALA A 110 -6.69 -7.00 8.08
C ALA A 110 -7.20 -7.53 9.42
N PHE A 111 -6.33 -8.12 10.27
CA PHE A 111 -6.74 -8.56 11.61
C PHE A 111 -7.03 -7.38 12.53
N SER A 112 -6.29 -6.26 12.41
CA SER A 112 -6.61 -5.03 13.13
C SER A 112 -7.99 -4.49 12.72
N ALA A 113 -8.31 -4.49 11.43
CA ALA A 113 -9.59 -4.04 10.91
C ALA A 113 -10.75 -4.88 11.44
N ILE A 114 -10.68 -6.21 11.38
CA ILE A 114 -11.79 -7.05 11.87
C ILE A 114 -11.97 -7.01 13.39
N ARG A 115 -10.95 -6.73 14.17
CA ARG A 115 -11.07 -6.46 15.61
C ARG A 115 -11.93 -5.22 15.90
N ASN A 116 -11.88 -4.24 15.00
CA ASN A 116 -12.70 -3.03 15.05
C ASN A 116 -14.03 -3.17 14.31
N ASN A 117 -14.41 -4.39 13.89
CA ASN A 117 -15.61 -4.70 13.13
C ASN A 117 -15.66 -4.05 11.73
N ASP A 118 -14.52 -3.71 11.15
CA ASP A 118 -14.38 -3.10 9.83
C ASP A 118 -14.45 -4.14 8.70
N LYS A 119 -14.71 -3.66 7.48
CA LYS A 119 -14.73 -4.47 6.26
C LYS A 119 -13.33 -4.51 5.64
N VAL A 120 -12.91 -5.67 5.15
CA VAL A 120 -11.61 -5.87 4.48
C VAL A 120 -11.83 -6.40 3.08
N GLY A 121 -11.23 -5.75 2.09
CA GLY A 121 -11.16 -6.20 0.71
C GLY A 121 -9.71 -6.27 0.21
N VAL A 122 -9.50 -6.90 -0.94
CA VAL A 122 -8.18 -6.92 -1.60
C VAL A 122 -8.32 -6.77 -3.11
N LEU A 123 -7.39 -6.02 -3.68
CA LEU A 123 -7.14 -5.87 -5.10
C LEU A 123 -5.71 -6.35 -5.36
N LEU A 124 -5.54 -7.43 -6.12
CA LEU A 124 -4.26 -7.93 -6.60
C LEU A 124 -4.05 -7.43 -8.02
N PHE A 125 -2.89 -6.85 -8.29
CA PHE A 125 -2.58 -6.27 -9.60
C PHE A 125 -1.15 -6.59 -10.05
N THR A 126 -0.98 -6.56 -11.34
CA THR A 126 0.26 -6.55 -12.12
C THR A 126 0.23 -5.35 -13.07
N ASP A 127 0.50 -5.52 -14.35
CA ASP A 127 0.18 -4.56 -15.42
C ASP A 127 -1.34 -4.52 -15.73
N GLU A 128 -2.11 -5.42 -15.10
CA GLU A 128 -3.57 -5.40 -15.11
C GLU A 128 -4.13 -5.77 -13.72
N VAL A 129 -5.43 -5.58 -13.54
CA VAL A 129 -6.12 -6.04 -12.32
C VAL A 129 -6.35 -7.55 -12.42
N GLU A 130 -5.56 -8.31 -11.69
CA GLU A 130 -5.61 -9.77 -11.69
C GLU A 130 -6.78 -10.32 -10.87
N LYS A 131 -7.05 -9.72 -9.72
CA LYS A 131 -8.11 -10.21 -8.82
C LYS A 131 -8.65 -9.11 -7.92
N PHE A 132 -9.98 -9.06 -7.82
CA PHE A 132 -10.68 -8.21 -6.87
C PHE A 132 -11.54 -9.05 -5.94
N ILE A 133 -11.38 -8.87 -4.63
CA ILE A 133 -12.24 -9.44 -3.59
C ILE A 133 -12.91 -8.28 -2.87
N PRO A 134 -14.23 -8.15 -2.98
CA PRO A 134 -14.96 -7.03 -2.40
C PRO A 134 -14.86 -7.02 -0.86
N PRO A 135 -14.93 -5.82 -0.24
CA PRO A 135 -14.85 -5.68 1.20
C PRO A 135 -15.96 -6.43 1.93
N ARG A 136 -15.59 -7.32 2.85
CA ARG A 136 -16.50 -8.06 3.72
C ARG A 136 -15.91 -8.17 5.12
N LYS A 137 -16.78 -8.46 6.10
CA LYS A 137 -16.41 -8.74 7.48
C LYS A 137 -16.11 -10.22 7.70
N GLY A 138 -15.46 -10.49 8.80
CA GLY A 138 -15.31 -11.83 9.37
C GLY A 138 -13.97 -12.48 9.12
N ARG A 139 -13.55 -13.27 10.10
CA ARG A 139 -12.26 -13.95 10.13
C ARG A 139 -12.02 -14.87 8.91
N SER A 140 -13.03 -15.65 8.52
CA SER A 140 -12.91 -16.55 7.37
C SER A 140 -12.64 -15.80 6.06
N HIS A 141 -13.25 -14.60 5.91
CA HIS A 141 -13.00 -13.75 4.76
C HIS A 141 -11.58 -13.20 4.76
N VAL A 142 -11.08 -12.73 5.91
CA VAL A 142 -9.68 -12.24 6.03
C VAL A 142 -8.68 -13.36 5.77
N LEU A 143 -8.91 -14.57 6.28
CA LEU A 143 -8.04 -15.73 5.98
C LEU A 143 -8.02 -16.06 4.47
N ARG A 144 -9.16 -15.88 3.78
CA ARG A 144 -9.21 -15.98 2.31
C ARG A 144 -8.38 -14.89 1.66
N VAL A 145 -8.50 -13.64 2.09
CA VAL A 145 -7.70 -12.51 1.57
C VAL A 145 -6.20 -12.79 1.72
N ILE A 146 -5.76 -13.20 2.90
CA ILE A 146 -4.36 -13.53 3.19
C ILE A 146 -3.85 -14.65 2.29
N ARG A 147 -4.66 -15.70 2.11
CA ARG A 147 -4.31 -16.79 1.21
C ARG A 147 -4.09 -16.31 -0.22
N GLU A 148 -4.98 -15.47 -0.71
CA GLU A 148 -4.85 -14.94 -2.06
C GLU A 148 -3.58 -14.07 -2.21
N VAL A 149 -3.26 -13.22 -1.26
CA VAL A 149 -2.02 -12.44 -1.31
C VAL A 149 -0.78 -13.33 -1.36
N LEU A 150 -0.74 -14.42 -0.57
CA LEU A 150 0.41 -15.31 -0.47
C LEU A 150 0.63 -16.20 -1.69
N PHE A 151 -0.47 -16.76 -2.21
CA PHE A 151 -0.42 -17.90 -3.12
C PHE A 151 -1.09 -17.62 -4.46
N PHE A 152 -1.47 -16.39 -4.73
CA PHE A 152 -1.98 -16.03 -6.04
C PHE A 152 -0.85 -16.11 -7.08
N GLU A 153 -1.09 -16.84 -8.14
CA GLU A 153 -0.18 -16.94 -9.29
C GLU A 153 -0.63 -15.94 -10.36
N PRO A 154 0.08 -14.83 -10.54
CA PRO A 154 -0.30 -13.83 -11.53
C PRO A 154 -0.06 -14.36 -12.95
N LYS A 155 -0.88 -13.91 -13.88
CA LYS A 155 -0.73 -14.24 -15.30
C LYS A 155 0.34 -13.41 -15.97
N ARG A 156 0.57 -12.21 -15.45
CA ARG A 156 1.52 -11.24 -15.96
C ARG A 156 2.60 -10.91 -14.94
N ARG A 157 3.68 -10.27 -15.40
CA ARG A 157 4.85 -9.99 -14.56
C ARG A 157 5.11 -8.49 -14.33
N GLY A 158 4.55 -7.63 -15.20
CA GLY A 158 4.73 -6.18 -15.12
C GLY A 158 3.95 -5.52 -13.99
N THR A 159 4.06 -4.19 -13.87
CA THR A 159 3.41 -3.39 -12.83
C THR A 159 2.76 -2.15 -13.42
N ASP A 160 1.43 -1.99 -13.29
CA ASP A 160 0.69 -0.76 -13.59
C ASP A 160 -0.19 -0.34 -12.40
N LEU A 161 0.37 0.51 -11.55
CA LEU A 161 -0.33 1.03 -10.39
C LEU A 161 -1.42 2.06 -10.76
N VAL A 162 -1.29 2.75 -11.89
CA VAL A 162 -2.30 3.73 -12.34
C VAL A 162 -3.62 3.02 -12.58
N GLN A 163 -3.59 1.94 -13.36
CA GLN A 163 -4.76 1.13 -13.65
C GLN A 163 -5.40 0.55 -12.38
N ALA A 164 -4.58 0.08 -11.42
CA ALA A 164 -5.06 -0.45 -10.14
C ALA A 164 -5.80 0.62 -9.32
N LEU A 165 -5.26 1.86 -9.23
CA LEU A 165 -5.88 2.97 -8.51
C LEU A 165 -7.18 3.44 -9.18
N GLU A 166 -7.20 3.52 -10.50
CA GLU A 166 -8.42 3.87 -11.26
C GLU A 166 -9.52 2.82 -11.07
N PHE A 167 -9.17 1.53 -11.16
CA PHE A 167 -10.12 0.44 -10.90
C PHE A 167 -10.67 0.53 -9.48
N MET A 168 -9.81 0.69 -8.48
CA MET A 168 -10.22 0.88 -7.10
C MET A 168 -11.20 2.05 -6.96
N GLY A 169 -10.92 3.19 -7.59
CA GLY A 169 -11.78 4.36 -7.59
C GLY A 169 -13.17 4.11 -8.19
N ARG A 170 -13.28 3.20 -9.17
CA ARG A 170 -14.56 2.81 -9.79
C ARG A 170 -15.36 1.85 -8.93
N VAL A 171 -14.71 0.86 -8.30
CA VAL A 171 -15.41 -0.21 -7.56
C VAL A 171 -15.75 0.14 -6.12
N LEU A 172 -15.11 1.15 -5.52
CA LEU A 172 -15.41 1.62 -4.17
C LEU A 172 -16.26 2.89 -4.21
N PRO A 173 -17.56 2.81 -3.94
CA PRO A 173 -18.45 3.98 -3.97
C PRO A 173 -18.20 4.93 -2.79
N HIS A 174 -17.83 4.39 -1.63
CA HIS A 174 -17.62 5.14 -0.39
C HIS A 174 -16.14 5.31 -0.07
N ARG A 175 -15.85 6.27 0.82
CA ARG A 175 -14.50 6.49 1.33
C ARG A 175 -13.98 5.24 2.03
N ALA A 176 -12.76 4.83 1.71
CA ALA A 176 -12.08 3.67 2.28
C ALA A 176 -10.64 4.04 2.67
N ILE A 177 -10.05 3.25 3.55
CA ILE A 177 -8.62 3.23 3.79
C ILE A 177 -8.02 2.33 2.71
N ALA A 178 -7.23 2.92 1.81
CA ALA A 178 -6.57 2.19 0.73
C ALA A 178 -5.08 2.02 1.05
N VAL A 179 -4.68 0.80 1.37
CA VAL A 179 -3.27 0.49 1.63
C VAL A 179 -2.66 -0.15 0.39
N VAL A 180 -1.80 0.61 -0.29
CA VAL A 180 -1.10 0.20 -1.50
C VAL A 180 0.24 -0.40 -1.11
N ILE A 181 0.45 -1.68 -1.38
CA ILE A 181 1.66 -2.44 -1.03
C ILE A 181 2.40 -2.79 -2.33
N SER A 182 3.56 -2.18 -2.56
CA SER A 182 4.40 -2.37 -3.75
C SER A 182 5.84 -1.94 -3.45
N ASP A 183 6.77 -2.24 -4.34
CA ASP A 183 8.11 -1.63 -4.33
C ASP A 183 8.11 -0.23 -4.97
N PHE A 184 7.04 0.13 -5.70
CA PHE A 184 6.88 1.39 -6.43
C PHE A 184 8.00 1.66 -7.45
N ILE A 185 8.65 0.62 -7.95
CA ILE A 185 9.70 0.73 -8.96
C ILE A 185 9.04 0.63 -10.33
N THR A 186 9.13 1.71 -11.12
CA THR A 186 8.61 1.71 -12.49
C THR A 186 9.57 1.01 -13.45
N PRO A 187 9.09 0.46 -14.58
CA PRO A 187 9.96 -0.17 -15.59
C PRO A 187 11.14 0.71 -16.04
N THR A 188 10.89 2.02 -16.21
CA THR A 188 11.92 3.00 -16.58
C THR A 188 13.00 3.16 -15.50
N GLN A 189 12.62 3.07 -14.24
CA GLN A 189 13.55 3.18 -13.11
C GLN A 189 14.37 1.90 -12.92
N ARG A 190 13.83 0.74 -13.24
CA ARG A 190 14.57 -0.54 -13.20
C ARG A 190 15.68 -0.56 -14.21
N ALA A 191 15.39 -0.22 -15.46
CA ALA A 191 16.39 -0.17 -16.53
C ALA A 191 17.54 0.79 -16.21
N SER A 192 17.27 1.94 -15.58
CA SER A 192 18.30 2.93 -15.20
C SER A 192 19.01 2.61 -13.88
N GLY A 193 18.39 1.83 -12.99
CA GLY A 193 18.93 1.50 -11.66
C GLY A 193 20.04 0.46 -11.69
N ILE A 194 20.08 -0.40 -12.69
CA ILE A 194 20.98 -1.55 -12.78
C ILE A 194 22.26 -1.21 -13.55
N LEU A 195 22.23 -0.27 -14.51
CA LEU A 195 23.38 0.07 -15.36
C LEU A 195 24.27 1.15 -14.70
N PRO A 196 25.61 0.96 -14.63
CA PRO A 196 26.53 2.04 -14.30
C PRO A 196 26.51 3.12 -15.39
N GLU A 197 26.52 4.40 -14.98
CA GLU A 197 26.66 5.52 -15.92
C GLU A 197 27.94 5.33 -16.75
N GLY A 198 27.80 5.11 -18.04
CA GLY A 198 28.94 4.94 -18.99
C GLY A 198 28.88 3.70 -19.86
N GLN A 199 28.02 2.71 -19.61
CA GLN A 199 27.78 1.59 -20.52
C GLN A 199 26.45 1.78 -21.24
N THR A 200 26.45 2.67 -22.22
CA THR A 200 25.36 2.79 -23.19
C THR A 200 25.43 1.57 -24.10
N GLN A 201 24.47 0.65 -23.98
CA GLN A 201 24.27 -0.33 -25.03
C GLN A 201 24.00 0.43 -26.36
N ILE A 202 24.81 0.16 -27.34
CA ILE A 202 24.59 0.59 -28.71
C ILE A 202 23.46 -0.28 -29.28
N SER A 203 22.22 0.12 -28.99
CA SER A 203 21.05 -0.34 -29.72
C SER A 203 20.81 0.65 -30.85
N SER A 204 20.92 0.17 -32.07
CA SER A 204 20.68 0.88 -33.33
C SER A 204 19.21 1.22 -33.50
N ALA A 205 18.69 2.20 -32.77
CA ALA A 205 17.42 2.86 -33.12
C ALA A 205 17.22 4.15 -32.29
N GLY A 206 17.36 5.30 -32.92
CA GLY A 206 16.62 6.50 -32.54
C GLY A 206 17.16 7.28 -31.33
N ARG A 207 17.61 8.50 -31.59
CA ARG A 207 17.93 9.56 -30.62
C ARG A 207 16.84 9.69 -29.55
N MET A 208 17.11 9.27 -28.30
CA MET A 208 16.23 9.52 -27.18
C MET A 208 16.23 11.02 -26.81
N PRO A 209 15.05 11.60 -26.48
CA PRO A 209 14.99 12.97 -25.98
C PRO A 209 15.67 13.07 -24.63
N ALA A 210 16.28 14.24 -24.38
CA ALA A 210 17.08 14.58 -23.19
C ALA A 210 16.43 14.12 -21.88
N ALA A 211 17.21 13.47 -21.03
CA ALA A 211 16.86 12.93 -19.73
C ALA A 211 16.18 13.98 -18.83
N ARG A 212 14.86 13.97 -18.79
CA ARG A 212 14.11 14.47 -17.62
C ARG A 212 14.49 13.56 -16.46
N SER A 213 14.69 14.14 -15.29
CA SER A 213 15.14 13.45 -14.07
C SER A 213 14.48 12.07 -13.91
N GLN A 214 15.23 11.00 -14.16
CA GLN A 214 14.78 9.60 -14.24
C GLN A 214 14.28 9.05 -12.89
N ASN A 215 14.30 9.86 -11.82
CA ASN A 215 13.99 9.47 -10.44
C ASN A 215 12.59 9.90 -9.97
N SER A 216 11.72 10.42 -10.86
CA SER A 216 10.38 10.86 -10.47
C SER A 216 9.31 9.84 -10.85
N LEU A 217 8.29 9.68 -9.99
CA LEU A 217 7.08 8.97 -10.37
C LEU A 217 6.51 9.58 -11.67
N PRO A 218 6.00 8.76 -12.59
CA PRO A 218 5.31 9.26 -13.77
C PRO A 218 4.21 10.27 -13.40
N PRO A 219 4.04 11.36 -14.16
CA PRO A 219 3.00 12.36 -13.87
C PRO A 219 1.59 11.77 -13.78
N GLU A 220 1.32 10.73 -14.57
CA GLU A 220 0.06 9.99 -14.54
C GLU A 220 -0.14 9.32 -13.18
N LEU A 221 0.89 8.67 -12.63
CA LEU A 221 0.82 8.03 -11.32
C LEU A 221 0.65 9.04 -10.19
N GLN A 222 1.35 10.19 -10.24
CA GLN A 222 1.15 11.26 -9.26
C GLN A 222 -0.28 11.78 -9.29
N THR A 223 -0.85 11.92 -10.47
CA THR A 223 -2.24 12.37 -10.67
C THR A 223 -3.23 11.33 -10.14
N ALA A 224 -3.03 10.05 -10.46
CA ALA A 224 -3.86 8.95 -9.98
C ALA A 224 -3.82 8.85 -8.44
N LEU A 225 -2.65 8.99 -7.82
CA LEU A 225 -2.50 9.01 -6.36
C LEU A 225 -3.24 10.19 -5.72
N ARG A 226 -3.16 11.41 -6.29
CA ARG A 226 -3.91 12.57 -5.79
C ARG A 226 -5.41 12.37 -5.90
N ILE A 227 -5.90 11.83 -7.02
CA ILE A 227 -7.33 11.54 -7.22
C ILE A 227 -7.78 10.49 -6.21
N ALA A 228 -7.03 9.40 -6.08
CA ALA A 228 -7.32 8.34 -5.11
C ALA A 228 -7.35 8.88 -3.67
N ASN A 229 -6.38 9.75 -3.29
CA ASN A 229 -6.28 10.29 -1.94
C ASN A 229 -7.36 11.34 -1.61
N ARG A 230 -7.96 11.98 -2.62
CA ARG A 230 -9.14 12.84 -2.43
C ARG A 230 -10.39 12.04 -2.08
N LYS A 231 -10.55 10.86 -2.69
CA LYS A 231 -11.72 10.00 -2.49
C LYS A 231 -11.54 9.06 -1.29
N HIS A 232 -10.34 8.55 -1.08
CA HIS A 232 -10.00 7.55 -0.08
C HIS A 232 -8.87 8.09 0.81
N ASP A 233 -8.57 7.38 1.88
CA ASP A 233 -7.39 7.62 2.72
C ASP A 233 -6.27 6.68 2.24
N VAL A 234 -5.34 7.19 1.42
CA VAL A 234 -4.33 6.35 0.77
C VAL A 234 -3.06 6.30 1.61
N VAL A 235 -2.61 5.09 1.91
CA VAL A 235 -1.33 4.80 2.56
C VAL A 235 -0.47 3.95 1.62
N ALA A 236 0.73 4.43 1.28
CA ALA A 236 1.70 3.70 0.49
C ALA A 236 2.64 2.91 1.39
N VAL A 237 2.68 1.59 1.22
CA VAL A 237 3.62 0.69 1.90
C VAL A 237 4.68 0.26 0.89
N GLN A 238 5.85 0.87 0.98
CA GLN A 238 6.99 0.53 0.14
C GLN A 238 7.76 -0.63 0.76
N ILE A 239 7.90 -1.72 0.01
CA ILE A 239 8.71 -2.88 0.40
C ILE A 239 9.97 -2.93 -0.44
N THR A 240 11.12 -2.97 0.21
CA THR A 240 12.42 -3.08 -0.44
C THR A 240 13.21 -4.25 0.13
N ASP A 241 14.05 -4.85 -0.70
CA ASP A 241 15.04 -5.83 -0.24
C ASP A 241 16.39 -5.17 0.01
N ARG A 242 17.20 -5.77 0.90
CA ARG A 242 18.53 -5.25 1.19
C ARG A 242 19.40 -5.15 -0.05
N TYR A 243 19.37 -6.16 -0.93
CA TYR A 243 20.22 -6.17 -2.12
C TYR A 243 19.70 -5.27 -3.24
N GLU A 244 18.51 -4.74 -3.14
CA GLU A 244 18.01 -3.63 -3.96
C GLU A 244 18.58 -2.27 -3.51
N LEU A 245 19.07 -2.18 -2.27
CA LEU A 245 19.67 -0.97 -1.71
C LEU A 245 21.20 -1.00 -1.71
N GLU A 246 21.79 -2.15 -1.41
CA GLU A 246 23.24 -2.34 -1.25
C GLU A 246 23.67 -3.62 -1.94
N LEU A 247 24.55 -3.50 -2.94
CA LEU A 247 25.08 -4.68 -3.62
C LEU A 247 26.03 -5.47 -2.71
N PRO A 248 25.90 -6.80 -2.64
CA PRO A 248 26.81 -7.65 -1.89
C PRO A 248 28.18 -7.74 -2.56
N VAL A 249 29.22 -8.06 -1.78
CA VAL A 249 30.58 -8.27 -2.31
C VAL A 249 30.69 -9.70 -2.82
N LEU A 250 30.30 -9.96 -4.07
CA LEU A 250 30.27 -11.29 -4.69
C LEU A 250 31.09 -11.39 -5.99
N GLY A 251 31.84 -10.31 -6.37
CA GLY A 251 32.54 -10.26 -7.64
C GLY A 251 31.60 -9.96 -8.81
N ARG A 252 31.61 -10.78 -9.85
CA ARG A 252 30.67 -10.64 -10.97
C ARG A 252 29.33 -11.26 -10.59
N LEU A 253 28.28 -10.45 -10.69
CA LEU A 253 26.92 -10.83 -10.40
C LEU A 253 26.08 -10.71 -11.67
N ILE A 254 25.37 -11.77 -12.01
CA ILE A 254 24.41 -11.80 -13.11
C ILE A 254 23.03 -11.64 -12.49
N LEU A 255 22.32 -10.58 -12.83
CA LEU A 255 20.97 -10.29 -12.37
C LEU A 255 20.00 -10.41 -13.54
N GLU A 256 18.88 -11.06 -13.31
CA GLU A 256 17.75 -11.10 -14.23
C GLU A 256 16.66 -10.19 -13.70
N ASP A 257 16.16 -9.26 -14.53
CA ASP A 257 14.98 -8.48 -14.19
C ASP A 257 13.75 -9.37 -14.19
N ALA A 258 13.08 -9.47 -13.06
CA ALA A 258 11.97 -10.39 -12.85
C ALA A 258 10.72 -10.06 -13.71
N GLU A 259 10.62 -8.83 -14.23
CA GLU A 259 9.48 -8.39 -15.06
C GLU A 259 9.80 -8.48 -16.55
N THR A 260 10.98 -8.02 -16.96
CA THR A 260 11.38 -7.97 -18.37
C THR A 260 12.14 -9.21 -18.82
N GLY A 261 12.75 -9.96 -17.89
CA GLY A 261 13.67 -11.06 -18.18
C GLY A 261 15.04 -10.59 -18.73
N GLU A 262 15.32 -9.29 -18.69
CA GLU A 262 16.60 -8.75 -19.14
C GLU A 262 17.72 -9.16 -18.18
N ILE A 263 18.84 -9.63 -18.74
CA ILE A 263 19.99 -10.06 -17.96
C ILE A 263 21.06 -8.96 -17.96
N VAL A 264 21.48 -8.55 -16.77
CA VAL A 264 22.52 -7.53 -16.57
C VAL A 264 23.67 -8.10 -15.76
N GLU A 265 24.87 -7.92 -16.23
CA GLU A 265 26.10 -8.28 -15.51
C GLU A 265 26.65 -7.06 -14.76
N ILE A 266 26.85 -7.20 -13.45
CA ILE A 266 27.43 -6.16 -12.60
C ILE A 266 28.67 -6.69 -11.90
N ASN A 267 29.77 -5.92 -11.93
CA ASN A 267 30.93 -6.21 -11.13
C ASN A 267 30.83 -5.55 -9.76
N THR A 268 30.56 -6.34 -8.73
CA THR A 268 30.42 -5.89 -7.36
C THR A 268 31.72 -5.93 -6.55
N ALA A 269 32.86 -6.29 -7.16
CA ALA A 269 34.17 -6.31 -6.50
C ALA A 269 34.64 -4.90 -6.11
N HIS A 270 34.37 -3.90 -6.97
CA HIS A 270 34.82 -2.53 -6.75
C HIS A 270 33.92 -1.80 -5.74
N ALA A 271 34.52 -1.24 -4.68
CA ALA A 271 33.79 -0.48 -3.66
C ALA A 271 33.07 0.74 -4.26
N THR A 272 33.77 1.46 -5.18
CA THR A 272 33.20 2.64 -5.86
C THR A 272 31.91 2.36 -6.61
N SER A 273 31.81 1.19 -7.27
CA SER A 273 30.57 0.78 -7.97
C SER A 273 29.42 0.49 -6.98
N ARG A 274 29.74 -0.16 -5.86
CA ARG A 274 28.75 -0.44 -4.81
C ARG A 274 28.27 0.83 -4.13
N ASP A 275 29.18 1.74 -3.79
CA ASP A 275 28.85 3.01 -3.15
C ASP A 275 28.02 3.91 -4.07
N ALA A 276 28.37 3.97 -5.36
CA ALA A 276 27.59 4.70 -6.36
C ALA A 276 26.17 4.12 -6.53
N PHE A 277 26.04 2.80 -6.49
CA PHE A 277 24.73 2.14 -6.53
C PHE A 277 23.91 2.49 -5.28
N ALA A 278 24.48 2.32 -4.08
CA ALA A 278 23.79 2.60 -2.81
C ALA A 278 23.33 4.06 -2.73
N LEU A 279 24.19 5.02 -3.12
CA LEU A 279 23.85 6.44 -3.15
C LEU A 279 22.70 6.73 -4.11
N ARG A 280 22.66 6.08 -5.28
CA ARG A 280 21.58 6.21 -6.25
C ARG A 280 20.27 5.68 -5.71
N GLN A 281 20.27 4.50 -5.09
CA GLN A 281 19.08 3.90 -4.49
C GLN A 281 18.54 4.75 -3.33
N GLU A 282 19.40 5.28 -2.47
CA GLU A 282 18.97 6.16 -1.37
C GLU A 282 18.37 7.48 -1.90
N LYS A 283 18.97 8.07 -2.93
CA LYS A 283 18.40 9.24 -3.61
C LYS A 283 17.03 8.93 -4.20
N GLN A 284 16.88 7.82 -4.91
CA GLN A 284 15.61 7.39 -5.50
C GLN A 284 14.53 7.21 -4.43
N ARG A 285 14.87 6.56 -3.31
CA ARG A 285 13.99 6.35 -2.17
C ARG A 285 13.55 7.65 -1.51
N SER A 286 14.48 8.58 -1.34
CA SER A 286 14.23 9.92 -0.79
C SER A 286 13.31 10.74 -1.72
N ASP A 287 13.55 10.70 -3.03
CA ASP A 287 12.75 11.41 -4.03
C ASP A 287 11.32 10.85 -4.07
N LEU A 288 11.15 9.53 -4.03
CA LEU A 288 9.87 8.86 -3.97
C LEU A 288 9.07 9.27 -2.71
N ALA A 289 9.71 9.25 -1.54
CA ALA A 289 9.08 9.68 -0.29
C ALA A 289 8.65 11.16 -0.33
N ARG A 290 9.40 12.02 -1.02
CA ARG A 290 9.04 13.42 -1.23
C ARG A 290 7.82 13.57 -2.13
N GLN A 291 7.74 12.77 -3.18
CA GLN A 291 6.62 12.78 -4.14
C GLN A 291 5.32 12.26 -3.51
N PHE A 292 5.37 11.23 -2.68
CA PHE A 292 4.21 10.79 -1.90
C PHE A 292 3.71 11.90 -0.98
N ARG A 293 4.61 12.55 -0.24
CA ARG A 293 4.26 13.69 0.64
C ARG A 293 3.62 14.84 -0.14
N SER A 294 4.14 15.18 -1.32
CA SER A 294 3.55 16.23 -2.18
C SER A 294 2.17 15.86 -2.74
N SER A 295 1.88 14.56 -2.83
CA SER A 295 0.57 14.03 -3.23
C SER A 295 -0.39 13.86 -2.04
N GLY A 296 0.05 14.18 -0.82
CA GLY A 296 -0.73 14.02 0.41
C GLY A 296 -0.86 12.56 0.87
N VAL A 297 -0.06 11.65 0.30
CA VAL A 297 -0.09 10.21 0.59
C VAL A 297 0.88 9.90 1.72
N ASP A 298 0.40 9.26 2.76
CA ASP A 298 1.25 8.78 3.85
C ASP A 298 2.03 7.54 3.42
N THR A 299 3.27 7.40 3.92
CA THR A 299 4.19 6.35 3.48
C THR A 299 4.73 5.54 4.65
N ILE A 300 4.77 4.23 4.48
CA ILE A 300 5.48 3.28 5.36
C ILE A 300 6.58 2.62 4.53
N GLN A 301 7.83 2.71 4.99
CA GLN A 301 8.96 2.05 4.34
C GLN A 301 9.37 0.82 5.13
N LEU A 302 9.43 -0.32 4.47
CA LEU A 302 9.72 -1.61 5.06
C LEU A 302 10.86 -2.30 4.31
N ARG A 303 11.67 -3.04 5.05
CA ARG A 303 12.73 -3.87 4.49
C ARG A 303 12.50 -5.33 4.85
N THR A 304 12.89 -6.23 3.94
CA THR A 304 12.75 -7.70 4.15
C THR A 304 13.64 -8.23 5.28
N ASP A 305 14.71 -7.51 5.63
CA ASP A 305 15.69 -7.89 6.66
C ASP A 305 15.44 -7.23 8.03
N GLU A 306 14.43 -6.36 8.15
CA GLU A 306 14.09 -5.64 9.38
C GLU A 306 12.71 -6.02 9.94
N PRO A 307 12.52 -5.96 11.27
CA PRO A 307 11.19 -6.17 11.85
C PRO A 307 10.24 -5.03 11.50
N TYR A 308 9.15 -5.34 10.81
CA TYR A 308 8.15 -4.35 10.38
C TYR A 308 7.36 -3.71 11.53
N SER A 309 7.33 -4.32 12.73
CA SER A 309 6.57 -3.83 13.88
C SER A 309 6.99 -2.42 14.31
N ALA A 310 8.29 -2.14 14.31
CA ALA A 310 8.81 -0.83 14.65
C ALA A 310 8.39 0.26 13.65
N ALA A 311 8.43 -0.04 12.35
CA ALA A 311 8.02 0.90 11.30
C ALA A 311 6.51 1.18 11.34
N LEU A 312 5.69 0.15 11.55
CA LEU A 312 4.24 0.29 11.73
C LEU A 312 3.91 1.12 12.97
N GLY A 313 4.50 0.80 14.12
CA GLY A 313 4.28 1.55 15.36
C GLY A 313 4.62 3.03 15.19
N LYS A 314 5.80 3.34 14.64
CA LYS A 314 6.20 4.73 14.34
C LYS A 314 5.25 5.45 13.38
N PHE A 315 4.72 4.75 12.38
CA PHE A 315 3.74 5.31 11.45
C PHE A 315 2.45 5.70 12.18
N PHE A 316 1.88 4.80 12.97
CA PHE A 316 0.65 5.06 13.72
C PHE A 316 0.81 6.18 14.73
N GLU A 317 1.89 6.19 15.52
CA GLU A 317 2.19 7.27 16.46
C GLU A 317 2.31 8.64 15.78
N ASN A 318 3.04 8.71 14.66
CA ASN A 318 3.23 9.95 13.93
C ASN A 318 1.92 10.47 13.33
N ARG A 319 1.05 9.58 12.86
CA ARG A 319 -0.24 9.94 12.30
C ARG A 319 -1.21 10.40 13.40
N GLU A 320 -1.21 9.75 14.55
CA GLU A 320 -1.99 10.17 15.71
C GLU A 320 -1.55 11.55 16.22
N LYS A 321 -0.24 11.79 16.36
CA LYS A 321 0.30 13.09 16.75
C LYS A 321 -0.09 14.21 15.77
N ARG A 322 -0.11 13.95 14.46
CA ARG A 322 -0.56 14.93 13.46
C ARG A 322 -2.03 15.25 13.60
N ARG A 323 -2.86 14.23 13.87
CA ARG A 323 -4.29 14.42 14.06
C ARG A 323 -4.65 15.20 15.33
N LEU A 324 -3.87 15.07 16.40
CA LEU A 324 -4.08 15.85 17.64
C LEU A 324 -3.66 17.30 17.52
N ARG A 325 -2.89 17.67 16.49
CA ARG A 325 -2.39 19.03 16.25
C ARG A 325 -3.20 19.84 15.21
N GLY A 326 -4.03 19.20 14.44
CA GLY A 326 -4.91 19.80 13.42
C GLY A 326 -6.36 19.75 13.82
#